data_115379295d44a78df04f07ba4b804180
#
_entry.id   115379295d44a78df04f07ba4b804180
#
_cell.length_a   1.000
_cell.length_b   1.000
_cell.length_c   1.000
_cell.angle_alpha   90.00
_cell.angle_beta   90.00
_cell.angle_gamma   90.00
#
_symmetry.space_group_name_H-M   'P 1'
#
loop_
_entity.id
_entity.type
_entity.pdbx_description
1 polymer ?
#
loop_
_entity_poly.entity_id
_entity_poly.type
_entity_poly.pdbx_seq_one_letter_code
_entity_poly.pdbx_strand_id
1 'polypeptide(L)'
;MRRRPSTVEVMLLTTIVLWSLNLTVSRYILTHGFQPLAYATVRYGLAVVVFIALTLLLERSLRVGRRDLGLVAGGALLVYLNQIGFVYALERSSASVLGLILGATPIFAALAGVALRTETLPPRFWAGAVLSFVGVALVALGSGSQVSGDAGGVLLGLLTAATWAGYSMVVTPLMSRYSARRISAVVLGTAWVGIALTSVPQVRSQDWSLGWEVWALLAFATLGPLVLTNELWFRSLDRIGPARATLAANLQPFLAAALAVVLLSETLAPIEIAGGILIGAGILVARRRRVSAPPSE
;
A
#
# COMPACT_ATOMS: atom_id res chain seq x y z
N MET A 1 0.58 -34.72 -9.51
CA MET A 1 -0.19 -34.44 -8.27
C MET A 1 -0.25 -32.92 -8.03
N ARG A 2 -1.41 -32.27 -8.16
CA ARG A 2 -1.58 -30.85 -7.81
C ARG A 2 -1.53 -30.73 -6.28
N ARG A 3 -0.48 -30.12 -5.76
CA ARG A 3 -0.36 -29.80 -4.32
C ARG A 3 -1.51 -28.85 -3.96
N ARG A 4 -2.35 -29.20 -3.00
CA ARG A 4 -3.38 -28.28 -2.50
C ARG A 4 -2.67 -27.07 -1.88
N PRO A 5 -3.10 -25.83 -2.20
CA PRO A 5 -2.47 -24.65 -1.63
C PRO A 5 -2.59 -24.70 -0.09
N SER A 6 -1.52 -24.32 0.59
CA SER A 6 -1.53 -24.23 2.06
C SER A 6 -2.42 -23.06 2.49
N THR A 7 -2.96 -23.11 3.71
CA THR A 7 -3.77 -22.01 4.27
C THR A 7 -3.04 -20.67 4.18
N VAL A 8 -1.71 -20.66 4.34
CA VAL A 8 -0.90 -19.43 4.26
C VAL A 8 -0.81 -18.90 2.83
N GLU A 9 -0.67 -19.80 1.85
CA GLU A 9 -0.68 -19.41 0.43
C GLU A 9 -2.01 -18.79 0.03
N VAL A 10 -3.13 -19.35 0.51
CA VAL A 10 -4.47 -18.79 0.29
C VAL A 10 -4.58 -17.40 0.93
N MET A 11 -4.14 -17.24 2.18
CA MET A 11 -4.17 -15.93 2.88
C MET A 11 -3.36 -14.86 2.12
N LEU A 12 -2.16 -15.20 1.67
CA LEU A 12 -1.31 -14.28 0.89
C LEU A 12 -1.91 -13.94 -0.47
N LEU A 13 -2.39 -14.92 -1.22
CA LEU A 13 -3.03 -14.69 -2.51
C LEU A 13 -4.26 -13.80 -2.35
N THR A 14 -5.11 -14.07 -1.35
CA THR A 14 -6.27 -13.23 -1.04
C THR A 14 -5.84 -11.79 -0.74
N THR A 15 -4.81 -11.61 0.07
CA THR A 15 -4.28 -10.28 0.39
C THR A 15 -3.80 -9.55 -0.86
N ILE A 16 -3.00 -10.21 -1.71
CA ILE A 16 -2.45 -9.62 -2.93
C ILE A 16 -3.56 -9.24 -3.90
N VAL A 17 -4.53 -10.12 -4.10
CA VAL A 17 -5.69 -9.87 -4.99
C VAL A 17 -6.51 -8.69 -4.48
N LEU A 18 -6.84 -8.65 -3.19
CA LEU A 18 -7.62 -7.56 -2.60
C LEU A 18 -6.87 -6.23 -2.65
N TRP A 19 -5.57 -6.20 -2.39
CA TRP A 19 -4.77 -4.99 -2.52
C TRP A 19 -4.66 -4.50 -3.97
N SER A 20 -4.54 -5.44 -4.92
CA SER A 20 -4.51 -5.11 -6.35
C SER A 20 -5.85 -4.54 -6.81
N LEU A 21 -6.96 -5.16 -6.42
CA LEU A 21 -8.31 -4.66 -6.69
C LEU A 21 -8.58 -3.30 -6.06
N ASN A 22 -7.96 -3.01 -4.91
CA ASN A 22 -8.16 -1.74 -4.22
C ASN A 22 -7.83 -0.52 -5.07
N LEU A 23 -6.79 -0.59 -5.93
CA LEU A 23 -6.44 0.53 -6.80
C LEU A 23 -7.55 0.78 -7.82
N THR A 24 -7.98 -0.28 -8.51
CA THR A 24 -9.07 -0.24 -9.50
C THR A 24 -10.38 0.27 -8.89
N VAL A 25 -10.76 -0.30 -7.75
CA VAL A 25 -12.00 0.08 -7.04
C VAL A 25 -11.92 1.53 -6.54
N SER A 26 -10.80 1.93 -5.94
CA SER A 26 -10.64 3.32 -5.48
C SER A 26 -10.65 4.31 -6.64
N ARG A 27 -10.02 3.98 -7.78
CA ARG A 27 -10.08 4.81 -8.99
C ARG A 27 -11.52 4.96 -9.49
N TYR A 28 -12.26 3.85 -9.57
CA TYR A 28 -13.68 3.88 -9.97
C TYR A 28 -14.49 4.81 -9.06
N ILE A 29 -14.36 4.69 -7.74
CA ILE A 29 -15.07 5.51 -6.76
C ILE A 29 -14.78 7.02 -6.97
N LEU A 30 -13.49 7.37 -7.16
CA LEU A 30 -13.07 8.75 -7.36
C LEU A 30 -13.60 9.33 -8.69
N THR A 31 -13.62 8.53 -9.76
CA THR A 31 -14.15 8.98 -11.07
C THR A 31 -15.66 9.02 -11.12
N HIS A 32 -16.37 8.46 -10.14
CA HIS A 32 -17.83 8.47 -10.03
C HIS A 32 -18.33 9.44 -8.95
N GLY A 33 -17.61 10.53 -8.73
CA GLY A 33 -18.09 11.68 -7.99
C GLY A 33 -17.64 11.78 -6.53
N PHE A 34 -16.87 10.81 -6.02
CA PHE A 34 -16.30 10.95 -4.68
C PHE A 34 -15.07 11.84 -4.70
N GLN A 35 -15.04 12.90 -3.90
CA GLN A 35 -13.86 13.74 -3.77
C GLN A 35 -12.75 13.01 -2.97
N PRO A 36 -11.47 13.16 -3.34
CA PRO A 36 -10.36 12.35 -2.81
C PRO A 36 -10.27 12.28 -1.29
N LEU A 37 -10.27 13.43 -0.60
CA LEU A 37 -10.15 13.45 0.86
C LEU A 37 -11.45 13.05 1.56
N ALA A 38 -12.62 13.32 0.97
CA ALA A 38 -13.90 12.85 1.48
C ALA A 38 -13.94 11.30 1.45
N TYR A 39 -13.52 10.69 0.33
CA TYR A 39 -13.36 9.24 0.22
C TYR A 39 -12.42 8.68 1.28
N ALA A 40 -11.20 9.26 1.43
CA ALA A 40 -10.25 8.81 2.43
C ALA A 40 -10.83 8.89 3.86
N THR A 41 -11.56 9.98 4.17
CA THR A 41 -12.17 10.19 5.48
C THR A 41 -13.21 9.15 5.82
N VAL A 42 -14.14 8.89 4.90
CA VAL A 42 -15.21 7.90 5.13
C VAL A 42 -14.62 6.49 5.21
N ARG A 43 -13.73 6.14 4.29
CA ARG A 43 -13.07 4.83 4.24
C ARG A 43 -12.28 4.52 5.50
N TYR A 44 -11.41 5.45 5.92
CA TYR A 44 -10.60 5.25 7.12
C TYR A 44 -11.43 5.35 8.40
N GLY A 45 -12.42 6.24 8.45
CA GLY A 45 -13.35 6.33 9.59
C GLY A 45 -14.08 5.01 9.82
N LEU A 46 -14.63 4.42 8.77
CA LEU A 46 -15.30 3.12 8.85
C LEU A 46 -14.31 2.01 9.29
N ALA A 47 -13.10 1.98 8.72
CA ALA A 47 -12.09 1.01 9.11
C ALA A 47 -11.69 1.15 10.60
N VAL A 48 -11.51 2.38 11.08
CA VAL A 48 -11.17 2.68 12.49
C VAL A 48 -12.27 2.19 13.42
N VAL A 49 -13.54 2.45 13.09
CA VAL A 49 -14.68 1.94 13.88
C VAL A 49 -14.63 0.41 13.96
N VAL A 50 -14.40 -0.27 12.84
CA VAL A 50 -14.30 -1.74 12.81
C VAL A 50 -13.11 -2.23 13.65
N PHE A 51 -11.93 -1.63 13.50
CA PHE A 51 -10.75 -2.04 14.28
C PHE A 51 -10.91 -1.77 15.77
N ILE A 52 -11.51 -0.63 16.15
CA ILE A 52 -11.82 -0.34 17.57
C ILE A 52 -12.79 -1.38 18.11
N ALA A 53 -13.90 -1.65 17.39
CA ALA A 53 -14.89 -2.63 17.82
C ALA A 53 -14.27 -4.02 17.98
N LEU A 54 -13.51 -4.51 16.98
CA LEU A 54 -12.84 -5.81 17.07
C LEU A 54 -11.82 -5.87 18.20
N THR A 55 -11.05 -4.79 18.41
CA THR A 55 -10.05 -4.77 19.50
C THR A 55 -10.73 -4.76 20.87
N LEU A 56 -11.79 -3.98 21.05
CA LEU A 56 -12.52 -3.94 22.32
C LEU A 56 -13.25 -5.26 22.62
N LEU A 57 -13.85 -5.88 21.60
CA LEU A 57 -14.54 -7.17 21.76
C LEU A 57 -13.58 -8.31 22.10
N LEU A 58 -12.40 -8.35 21.47
CA LEU A 58 -11.47 -9.47 21.58
C LEU A 58 -10.38 -9.26 22.64
N GLU A 59 -9.96 -8.02 22.88
CA GLU A 59 -8.81 -7.69 23.74
C GLU A 59 -9.19 -6.79 24.92
N ARG A 60 -10.39 -6.22 24.89
CA ARG A 60 -10.94 -5.32 25.92
C ARG A 60 -10.04 -4.12 26.26
N SER A 61 -9.08 -3.77 25.42
CA SER A 61 -8.13 -2.67 25.67
C SER A 61 -7.56 -2.08 24.39
N LEU A 62 -7.58 -0.75 24.29
CA LEU A 62 -6.88 0.05 23.27
C LEU A 62 -5.58 0.67 23.81
N ARG A 63 -5.20 0.35 25.05
CA ARG A 63 -4.06 1.01 25.72
C ARG A 63 -2.75 0.69 25.02
N VAL A 64 -1.97 1.74 24.75
CA VAL A 64 -0.59 1.67 24.28
C VAL A 64 0.31 2.35 25.31
N GLY A 65 1.48 1.77 25.56
CA GLY A 65 2.44 2.28 26.55
C GLY A 65 2.96 3.66 26.16
N ARG A 66 3.19 4.55 27.11
CA ARG A 66 3.68 5.91 26.86
C ARG A 66 4.97 5.95 26.04
N ARG A 67 5.85 4.96 26.21
CA ARG A 67 7.11 4.82 25.43
C ARG A 67 6.88 4.58 23.94
N ASP A 68 5.72 4.07 23.55
CA ASP A 68 5.39 3.70 22.19
C ASP A 68 4.59 4.80 21.45
N LEU A 69 4.20 5.88 22.16
CA LEU A 69 3.41 6.99 21.59
C LEU A 69 4.15 7.69 20.44
N GLY A 70 5.48 7.78 20.51
CA GLY A 70 6.30 8.34 19.40
C GLY A 70 6.21 7.48 18.13
N LEU A 71 6.21 6.14 18.29
CA LEU A 71 6.02 5.22 17.15
C LEU A 71 4.59 5.30 16.58
N VAL A 72 3.59 5.43 17.46
CA VAL A 72 2.20 5.63 17.05
C VAL A 72 2.05 6.93 16.27
N ALA A 73 2.58 8.04 16.78
CA ALA A 73 2.50 9.35 16.12
C ALA A 73 3.25 9.35 14.77
N GLY A 74 4.46 8.78 14.73
CA GLY A 74 5.23 8.63 13.49
C GLY A 74 4.52 7.75 12.46
N GLY A 75 3.97 6.61 12.90
CA GLY A 75 3.16 5.73 12.04
C GLY A 75 1.90 6.42 11.52
N ALA A 76 1.21 7.17 12.39
CA ALA A 76 0.02 7.93 12.02
C ALA A 76 0.33 9.03 10.99
N LEU A 77 1.42 9.78 11.18
CA LEU A 77 1.87 10.78 10.21
C LEU A 77 2.18 10.14 8.85
N LEU A 78 2.88 9.01 8.84
CA LEU A 78 3.20 8.31 7.59
C LEU A 78 1.96 7.76 6.89
N VAL A 79 0.97 7.25 7.63
CA VAL A 79 -0.33 6.83 7.06
C VAL A 79 -1.10 8.04 6.53
N TYR A 80 -1.11 9.16 7.25
CA TYR A 80 -1.74 10.39 6.79
C TYR A 80 -1.14 10.85 5.45
N LEU A 81 0.18 10.98 5.37
CA LEU A 81 0.88 11.37 4.14
C LEU A 81 0.68 10.34 3.02
N ASN A 82 0.67 9.04 3.37
CA ASN A 82 0.38 7.97 2.44
C ASN A 82 -1.00 8.13 1.80
N GLN A 83 -2.03 8.45 2.60
CA GLN A 83 -3.38 8.60 2.08
C GLN A 83 -3.55 9.86 1.23
N ILE A 84 -2.95 10.98 1.62
CA ILE A 84 -2.89 12.17 0.77
C ILE A 84 -2.25 11.82 -0.58
N GLY A 85 -1.08 11.18 -0.55
CA GLY A 85 -0.39 10.73 -1.77
C GLY A 85 -1.25 9.80 -2.62
N PHE A 86 -1.85 8.78 -1.99
CA PHE A 86 -2.62 7.74 -2.66
C PHE A 86 -3.87 8.29 -3.38
N VAL A 87 -4.71 9.06 -2.68
CA VAL A 87 -5.96 9.53 -3.27
C VAL A 87 -5.74 10.56 -4.37
N TYR A 88 -4.77 11.46 -4.19
CA TYR A 88 -4.44 12.44 -5.22
C TYR A 88 -3.60 11.85 -6.37
N ALA A 89 -2.79 10.82 -6.12
CA ALA A 89 -2.17 10.07 -7.21
C ALA A 89 -3.22 9.39 -8.08
N LEU A 90 -4.23 8.75 -7.48
CA LEU A 90 -5.35 8.15 -8.20
C LEU A 90 -6.25 9.18 -8.91
N GLU A 91 -6.41 10.36 -8.37
CA GLU A 91 -7.13 11.45 -9.04
C GLU A 91 -6.40 11.92 -10.29
N ARG A 92 -5.07 12.04 -10.23
CA ARG A 92 -4.20 12.62 -11.27
C ARG A 92 -3.56 11.61 -12.21
N SER A 93 -3.68 10.31 -11.94
CA SER A 93 -3.13 9.26 -12.80
C SER A 93 -4.06 8.05 -12.86
N SER A 94 -3.78 7.11 -13.76
CA SER A 94 -4.54 5.86 -13.84
C SER A 94 -4.19 4.89 -12.69
N ALA A 95 -5.09 3.94 -12.42
CA ALA A 95 -4.84 2.91 -11.41
C ALA A 95 -3.69 1.97 -11.83
N SER A 96 -3.54 1.71 -13.13
CA SER A 96 -2.45 0.92 -13.68
C SER A 96 -1.09 1.61 -13.49
N VAL A 97 -0.99 2.91 -13.78
CA VAL A 97 0.23 3.71 -13.59
C VAL A 97 0.62 3.74 -12.10
N LEU A 98 -0.33 4.06 -11.21
CA LEU A 98 -0.05 4.04 -9.77
C LEU A 98 0.38 2.64 -9.30
N GLY A 99 -0.30 1.58 -9.79
CA GLY A 99 0.09 0.20 -9.51
C GLY A 99 1.55 -0.08 -9.82
N LEU A 100 2.02 0.31 -11.02
CA LEU A 100 3.42 0.13 -11.43
C LEU A 100 4.39 0.93 -10.55
N ILE A 101 4.07 2.19 -10.22
CA ILE A 101 4.90 3.04 -9.35
C ILE A 101 5.04 2.44 -7.95
N LEU A 102 3.98 1.87 -7.39
CA LEU A 102 4.03 1.19 -6.09
C LEU A 102 4.96 -0.03 -6.09
N GLY A 103 5.32 -0.57 -7.26
CA GLY A 103 6.39 -1.56 -7.42
C GLY A 103 7.75 -1.10 -6.90
N ALA A 104 8.01 0.21 -6.80
CA ALA A 104 9.23 0.76 -6.22
C ALA A 104 9.26 0.72 -4.67
N THR A 105 8.17 0.36 -4.00
CA THR A 105 8.09 0.31 -2.52
C THR A 105 9.22 -0.46 -1.84
N PRO A 106 9.66 -1.66 -2.32
CA PRO A 106 10.76 -2.39 -1.71
C PRO A 106 12.09 -1.63 -1.73
N ILE A 107 12.29 -0.77 -2.73
CA ILE A 107 13.49 0.06 -2.83
C ILE A 107 13.48 1.12 -1.72
N PHE A 108 12.35 1.80 -1.53
CA PHE A 108 12.20 2.76 -0.44
C PHE A 108 12.37 2.11 0.94
N ALA A 109 11.85 0.88 1.13
CA ALA A 109 12.05 0.13 2.37
C ALA A 109 13.53 -0.15 2.63
N ALA A 110 14.29 -0.57 1.63
CA ALA A 110 15.71 -0.83 1.75
C ALA A 110 16.53 0.46 1.99
N LEU A 111 16.19 1.56 1.30
CA LEU A 111 16.82 2.88 1.52
C LEU A 111 16.57 3.39 2.94
N ALA A 112 15.34 3.23 3.45
CA ALA A 112 15.02 3.58 4.82
C ALA A 112 15.79 2.71 5.84
N GLY A 113 15.99 1.41 5.55
CA GLY A 113 16.84 0.51 6.34
C GLY A 113 18.29 0.99 6.45
N VAL A 114 18.87 1.49 5.34
CA VAL A 114 20.20 2.11 5.35
C VAL A 114 20.23 3.40 6.15
N ALA A 115 19.25 4.28 5.93
CA ALA A 115 19.15 5.57 6.64
C ALA A 115 19.07 5.37 8.16
N LEU A 116 18.34 4.33 8.59
CA LEU A 116 18.24 3.93 10.01
C LEU A 116 19.42 3.08 10.49
N ARG A 117 20.43 2.83 9.64
CA ARG A 117 21.61 1.99 9.93
C ARG A 117 21.26 0.56 10.36
N THR A 118 20.11 0.06 9.99
CA THR A 118 19.68 -1.33 10.26
C THR A 118 20.09 -2.29 9.16
N GLU A 119 20.48 -1.76 7.99
CA GLU A 119 20.87 -2.56 6.83
C GLU A 119 22.08 -1.98 6.09
N THR A 120 22.89 -2.89 5.49
CA THR A 120 23.92 -2.56 4.49
C THR A 120 23.50 -3.14 3.15
N LEU A 121 23.59 -2.35 2.08
CA LEU A 121 23.14 -2.74 0.76
C LEU A 121 24.32 -3.10 -0.15
N PRO A 122 24.27 -4.24 -0.85
CA PRO A 122 25.31 -4.63 -1.80
C PRO A 122 25.25 -3.75 -3.07
N PRO A 123 26.37 -3.62 -3.84
CA PRO A 123 26.40 -2.82 -5.07
C PRO A 123 25.29 -3.14 -6.07
N ARG A 124 24.91 -4.41 -6.22
CA ARG A 124 23.82 -4.85 -7.09
C ARG A 124 22.45 -4.24 -6.71
N PHE A 125 22.24 -3.89 -5.41
CA PHE A 125 21.02 -3.20 -4.98
C PHE A 125 20.91 -1.84 -5.66
N TRP A 126 22.02 -1.09 -5.70
CA TRP A 126 22.04 0.23 -6.32
C TRP A 126 21.80 0.14 -7.82
N ALA A 127 22.35 -0.85 -8.51
CA ALA A 127 22.06 -1.11 -9.92
C ALA A 127 20.55 -1.41 -10.13
N GLY A 128 19.95 -2.25 -9.30
CA GLY A 128 18.52 -2.54 -9.35
C GLY A 128 17.64 -1.33 -9.01
N ALA A 129 18.06 -0.50 -8.05
CA ALA A 129 17.36 0.73 -7.70
C ALA A 129 17.37 1.72 -8.87
N VAL A 130 18.54 1.97 -9.49
CA VAL A 130 18.65 2.83 -10.67
C VAL A 130 17.77 2.31 -11.79
N LEU A 131 17.79 1.01 -12.08
CA LEU A 131 16.96 0.41 -13.12
C LEU A 131 15.46 0.61 -12.84
N SER A 132 15.02 0.44 -11.59
CA SER A 132 13.63 0.69 -11.20
C SER A 132 13.25 2.16 -11.31
N PHE A 133 14.11 3.10 -10.92
CA PHE A 133 13.80 4.52 -11.07
C PHE A 133 13.79 4.98 -12.54
N VAL A 134 14.64 4.39 -13.40
CA VAL A 134 14.52 4.59 -14.85
C VAL A 134 13.18 4.07 -15.34
N GLY A 135 12.73 2.91 -14.85
CA GLY A 135 11.40 2.39 -15.15
C GLY A 135 10.28 3.34 -14.72
N VAL A 136 10.34 3.91 -13.51
CA VAL A 136 9.38 4.93 -13.04
C VAL A 136 9.41 6.17 -13.94
N ALA A 137 10.59 6.63 -14.37
CA ALA A 137 10.71 7.75 -15.28
C ALA A 137 10.05 7.47 -16.64
N LEU A 138 10.20 6.25 -17.19
CA LEU A 138 9.50 5.86 -18.43
C LEU A 138 7.97 5.82 -18.24
N VAL A 139 7.48 5.30 -17.12
CA VAL A 139 6.05 5.35 -16.78
C VAL A 139 5.58 6.80 -16.73
N ALA A 140 6.35 7.70 -16.09
CA ALA A 140 6.02 9.12 -15.99
C ALA A 140 5.97 9.81 -17.38
N LEU A 141 6.92 9.49 -18.25
CA LEU A 141 6.96 10.03 -19.62
C LEU A 141 5.79 9.54 -20.50
N GLY A 142 5.38 8.27 -20.30
CA GLY A 142 4.22 7.71 -20.99
C GLY A 142 2.92 8.37 -20.57
N SER A 143 2.80 8.73 -19.29
CA SER A 143 1.62 9.36 -18.72
C SER A 143 1.31 10.76 -19.28
N GLY A 144 2.26 11.42 -19.92
CA GLY A 144 2.08 12.77 -20.50
C GLY A 144 1.27 12.84 -21.80
N SER A 145 0.90 11.71 -22.41
CA SER A 145 0.14 11.64 -23.68
C SER A 145 -1.33 11.29 -23.44
N GLN A 146 -2.14 12.25 -23.07
CA GLN A 146 -3.61 12.32 -23.19
C GLN A 146 -4.51 11.73 -22.09
N VAL A 147 -4.18 10.71 -21.28
CA VAL A 147 -5.21 10.09 -20.39
C VAL A 147 -4.72 9.81 -18.97
N SER A 148 -3.45 9.78 -18.71
CA SER A 148 -2.95 9.04 -17.55
C SER A 148 -2.12 9.83 -16.53
N GLY A 149 -2.23 11.13 -16.50
CA GLY A 149 -1.70 11.85 -15.36
C GLY A 149 -0.53 12.78 -15.64
N ASP A 150 -0.39 13.74 -14.76
CA ASP A 150 0.70 14.69 -14.75
C ASP A 150 1.87 14.18 -13.89
N ALA A 151 3.03 14.86 -13.98
CA ALA A 151 4.19 14.57 -13.13
C ALA A 151 3.85 14.63 -11.64
N GLY A 152 2.85 15.43 -11.25
CA GLY A 152 2.34 15.50 -9.88
C GLY A 152 1.74 14.19 -9.41
N GLY A 153 0.97 13.50 -10.27
CA GLY A 153 0.43 12.17 -9.97
C GLY A 153 1.53 11.13 -9.72
N VAL A 154 2.60 11.15 -10.52
CA VAL A 154 3.76 10.27 -10.33
C VAL A 154 4.49 10.57 -9.01
N LEU A 155 4.75 11.83 -8.70
CA LEU A 155 5.39 12.23 -7.45
C LEU A 155 4.57 11.84 -6.23
N LEU A 156 3.24 11.98 -6.29
CA LEU A 156 2.33 11.53 -5.24
C LEU A 156 2.32 10.00 -5.11
N GLY A 157 2.43 9.27 -6.21
CA GLY A 157 2.60 7.82 -6.21
C GLY A 157 3.92 7.39 -5.53
N LEU A 158 5.02 8.06 -5.83
CA LEU A 158 6.31 7.85 -5.16
C LEU A 158 6.25 8.19 -3.66
N LEU A 159 5.59 9.29 -3.29
CA LEU A 159 5.31 9.64 -1.89
C LEU A 159 4.52 8.51 -1.19
N THR A 160 3.52 7.97 -1.87
CA THR A 160 2.72 6.83 -1.36
C THR A 160 3.60 5.61 -1.11
N ALA A 161 4.48 5.24 -2.07
CA ALA A 161 5.40 4.12 -1.92
C ALA A 161 6.40 4.32 -0.77
N ALA A 162 6.99 5.52 -0.68
CA ALA A 162 7.98 5.87 0.35
C ALA A 162 7.36 5.89 1.75
N THR A 163 6.18 6.51 1.90
CA THR A 163 5.49 6.61 3.20
C THR A 163 4.96 5.26 3.66
N TRP A 164 4.52 4.39 2.75
CA TRP A 164 4.15 3.01 3.08
C TRP A 164 5.35 2.20 3.59
N ALA A 165 6.50 2.34 2.93
CA ALA A 165 7.74 1.71 3.37
C ALA A 165 8.15 2.21 4.77
N GLY A 166 8.14 3.52 4.99
CA GLY A 166 8.42 4.14 6.29
C GLY A 166 7.46 3.68 7.38
N TYR A 167 6.15 3.69 7.10
CA TYR A 167 5.11 3.19 8.00
C TYR A 167 5.40 1.75 8.45
N SER A 168 5.69 0.88 7.49
CA SER A 168 5.97 -0.53 7.78
C SER A 168 7.14 -0.70 8.75
N MET A 169 8.18 0.13 8.62
CA MET A 169 9.34 0.10 9.54
C MET A 169 9.01 0.64 10.92
N VAL A 170 8.28 1.77 10.99
CA VAL A 170 7.92 2.43 12.25
C VAL A 170 6.99 1.56 13.09
N VAL A 171 6.08 0.80 12.48
CA VAL A 171 5.15 -0.05 13.23
C VAL A 171 5.72 -1.42 13.61
N THR A 172 6.80 -1.88 12.95
CA THR A 172 7.41 -3.19 13.23
C THR A 172 7.74 -3.41 14.71
N PRO A 173 8.35 -2.47 15.46
CA PRO A 173 8.59 -2.64 16.89
C PRO A 173 7.32 -2.78 17.74
N LEU A 174 6.18 -2.26 17.27
CA LEU A 174 4.89 -2.38 17.97
C LEU A 174 4.32 -3.79 17.84
N MET A 175 4.61 -4.49 16.72
CA MET A 175 4.07 -5.83 16.43
C MET A 175 4.52 -6.89 17.42
N SER A 176 5.65 -6.71 18.10
CA SER A 176 6.11 -7.60 19.17
C SER A 176 5.40 -7.39 20.53
N ARG A 177 4.62 -6.30 20.66
CA ARG A 177 3.99 -5.88 21.93
C ARG A 177 2.48 -5.82 21.85
N TYR A 178 1.93 -5.58 20.68
CA TYR A 178 0.49 -5.37 20.45
C TYR A 178 0.02 -6.16 19.25
N SER A 179 -1.24 -6.55 19.27
CA SER A 179 -1.85 -7.20 18.12
C SER A 179 -1.98 -6.27 16.93
N ALA A 180 -2.05 -6.84 15.74
CA ALA A 180 -2.30 -6.08 14.49
C ALA A 180 -3.53 -5.19 14.60
N ARG A 181 -4.62 -5.70 15.16
CA ARG A 181 -5.88 -4.96 15.36
C ARG A 181 -5.71 -3.73 16.23
N ARG A 182 -5.01 -3.87 17.37
CA ARG A 182 -4.75 -2.76 18.29
C ARG A 182 -3.87 -1.70 17.66
N ILE A 183 -2.80 -2.11 16.96
CA ILE A 183 -1.94 -1.18 16.19
C ILE A 183 -2.77 -0.45 15.17
N SER A 184 -3.58 -1.15 14.38
CA SER A 184 -4.45 -0.54 13.38
C SER A 184 -5.47 0.42 13.99
N ALA A 185 -6.16 0.01 15.06
CA ALA A 185 -7.12 0.88 15.75
C ALA A 185 -6.50 2.19 16.22
N VAL A 186 -5.30 2.13 16.82
CA VAL A 186 -4.65 3.31 17.41
C VAL A 186 -3.94 4.15 16.35
N VAL A 187 -3.15 3.54 15.46
CA VAL A 187 -2.37 4.27 14.45
C VAL A 187 -3.29 4.84 13.37
N LEU A 188 -4.20 4.03 12.81
CA LEU A 188 -5.14 4.52 11.80
C LEU A 188 -6.14 5.51 12.40
N GLY A 189 -6.57 5.30 13.66
CA GLY A 189 -7.43 6.25 14.37
C GLY A 189 -6.76 7.62 14.55
N THR A 190 -5.49 7.65 14.93
CA THR A 190 -4.72 8.89 15.05
C THR A 190 -4.52 9.53 13.66
N ALA A 191 -4.18 8.75 12.64
CA ALA A 191 -4.04 9.25 11.27
C ALA A 191 -5.36 9.81 10.73
N TRP A 192 -6.48 9.14 11.02
CA TRP A 192 -7.81 9.55 10.60
C TRP A 192 -8.19 10.95 11.10
N VAL A 193 -7.79 11.33 12.31
CA VAL A 193 -8.01 12.69 12.82
C VAL A 193 -7.37 13.73 11.88
N GLY A 194 -6.13 13.51 11.45
CA GLY A 194 -5.45 14.37 10.48
C GLY A 194 -6.16 14.41 9.14
N ILE A 195 -6.56 13.22 8.61
CA ILE A 195 -7.30 13.11 7.36
C ILE A 195 -8.65 13.85 7.46
N ALA A 196 -9.40 13.63 8.53
CA ALA A 196 -10.70 14.27 8.75
C ALA A 196 -10.59 15.80 8.83
N LEU A 197 -9.59 16.32 9.54
CA LEU A 197 -9.38 17.76 9.66
C LEU A 197 -9.04 18.41 8.30
N THR A 198 -8.16 17.78 7.52
CA THR A 198 -7.77 18.30 6.20
C THR A 198 -8.85 18.10 5.13
N SER A 199 -9.76 17.15 5.33
CA SER A 199 -10.86 16.85 4.40
C SER A 199 -12.07 17.77 4.55
N VAL A 200 -12.16 18.59 5.61
CA VAL A 200 -13.34 19.41 5.91
C VAL A 200 -13.89 20.19 4.71
N PRO A 201 -13.08 20.84 3.87
CA PRO A 201 -13.60 21.54 2.69
C PRO A 201 -14.28 20.58 1.70
N GLN A 202 -13.65 19.45 1.41
CA GLN A 202 -14.21 18.46 0.47
C GLN A 202 -15.42 17.75 1.05
N VAL A 203 -15.44 17.39 2.32
CA VAL A 203 -16.60 16.78 2.98
C VAL A 203 -17.83 17.71 2.95
N ARG A 204 -17.61 19.02 3.08
CA ARG A 204 -18.69 20.02 3.01
C ARG A 204 -19.24 20.23 1.60
N SER A 205 -18.39 20.12 0.58
CA SER A 205 -18.75 20.29 -0.83
C SER A 205 -19.09 18.98 -1.54
N GLN A 206 -18.94 17.82 -0.86
CA GLN A 206 -19.21 16.52 -1.43
C GLN A 206 -20.71 16.37 -1.71
N ASP A 207 -21.04 15.99 -2.94
CA ASP A 207 -22.36 15.47 -3.24
C ASP A 207 -22.46 14.03 -2.71
N TRP A 208 -23.31 13.81 -1.73
CA TRP A 208 -23.53 12.53 -1.10
C TRP A 208 -24.56 11.66 -1.80
N SER A 209 -25.23 12.16 -2.85
CA SER A 209 -26.20 11.43 -3.65
C SER A 209 -25.56 10.49 -4.67
N LEU A 210 -24.50 9.81 -4.24
CA LEU A 210 -23.78 8.83 -5.07
C LEU A 210 -24.59 7.55 -5.24
N GLY A 211 -24.44 6.90 -6.39
CA GLY A 211 -25.08 5.62 -6.67
C GLY A 211 -24.73 4.54 -5.65
N TRP A 212 -25.63 3.57 -5.47
CA TRP A 212 -25.45 2.49 -4.51
C TRP A 212 -24.18 1.66 -4.78
N GLU A 213 -23.76 1.57 -6.04
CA GLU A 213 -22.53 0.88 -6.46
C GLU A 213 -21.29 1.50 -5.83
N VAL A 214 -21.24 2.84 -5.78
CA VAL A 214 -20.11 3.59 -5.17
C VAL A 214 -20.02 3.28 -3.69
N TRP A 215 -21.15 3.24 -2.98
CA TRP A 215 -21.22 2.89 -1.56
C TRP A 215 -20.85 1.43 -1.29
N ALA A 216 -21.34 0.52 -2.15
CA ALA A 216 -20.99 -0.91 -2.05
C ALA A 216 -19.48 -1.13 -2.28
N LEU A 217 -18.91 -0.46 -3.28
CA LEU A 217 -17.47 -0.53 -3.57
C LEU A 217 -16.63 0.12 -2.46
N LEU A 218 -17.11 1.21 -1.82
CA LEU A 218 -16.47 1.81 -0.66
C LEU A 218 -16.47 0.83 0.53
N ALA A 219 -17.59 0.18 0.80
CA ALA A 219 -17.67 -0.85 1.83
C ALA A 219 -16.71 -2.01 1.53
N PHE A 220 -16.66 -2.49 0.29
CA PHE A 220 -15.69 -3.49 -0.16
C PHE A 220 -14.24 -3.01 0.04
N ALA A 221 -13.89 -1.80 -0.43
CA ALA A 221 -12.55 -1.23 -0.32
C ALA A 221 -12.10 -1.07 1.15
N THR A 222 -13.05 -0.86 2.06
CA THR A 222 -12.80 -0.77 3.50
C THR A 222 -12.65 -2.14 4.15
N LEU A 223 -13.66 -2.99 3.99
CA LEU A 223 -13.73 -4.26 4.73
C LEU A 223 -12.76 -5.32 4.16
N GLY A 224 -12.63 -5.41 2.84
CA GLY A 224 -11.73 -6.33 2.16
C GLY A 224 -10.27 -5.85 2.18
N PRO A 225 -9.92 -4.88 1.31
CA PRO A 225 -8.54 -4.42 1.14
C PRO A 225 -7.90 -3.72 2.33
N LEU A 226 -8.67 -3.19 3.29
CA LEU A 226 -8.09 -2.49 4.43
C LEU A 226 -8.22 -3.30 5.73
N VAL A 227 -9.40 -3.81 6.08
CA VAL A 227 -9.59 -4.52 7.35
C VAL A 227 -9.16 -5.98 7.26
N LEU A 228 -9.73 -6.74 6.31
CA LEU A 228 -9.46 -8.18 6.19
C LEU A 228 -8.00 -8.45 5.82
N THR A 229 -7.45 -7.70 4.85
CA THR A 229 -6.05 -7.93 4.43
C THR A 229 -5.06 -7.63 5.54
N ASN A 230 -5.34 -6.67 6.41
CA ASN A 230 -4.48 -6.39 7.55
C ASN A 230 -4.34 -7.64 8.43
N GLU A 231 -5.44 -8.28 8.78
CA GLU A 231 -5.43 -9.51 9.60
C GLU A 231 -4.74 -10.67 8.87
N LEU A 232 -5.05 -10.88 7.57
CA LEU A 232 -4.46 -11.97 6.78
C LEU A 232 -2.96 -11.77 6.58
N TRP A 233 -2.52 -10.53 6.33
CA TRP A 233 -1.12 -10.18 6.15
C TRP A 233 -0.29 -10.47 7.40
N PHE A 234 -0.72 -9.97 8.57
CA PHE A 234 0.01 -10.19 9.82
C PHE A 234 0.07 -11.68 10.18
N ARG A 235 -1.03 -12.43 10.02
CA ARG A 235 -1.02 -13.89 10.20
C ARG A 235 -0.09 -14.61 9.25
N SER A 236 0.06 -14.10 8.02
CA SER A 236 1.00 -14.67 7.05
C SER A 236 2.44 -14.37 7.44
N LEU A 237 2.74 -13.14 7.91
CA LEU A 237 4.04 -12.76 8.43
C LEU A 237 4.48 -13.67 9.59
N ASP A 238 3.58 -13.94 10.53
CA ASP A 238 3.87 -14.80 11.70
C ASP A 238 4.18 -16.23 11.28
N ARG A 239 3.54 -16.75 10.23
CA ARG A 239 3.69 -18.17 9.83
C ARG A 239 4.86 -18.45 8.90
N ILE A 240 5.16 -17.56 7.96
CA ILE A 240 6.20 -17.81 6.93
C ILE A 240 7.35 -16.82 6.97
N GLY A 241 7.26 -15.83 7.85
CA GLY A 241 8.22 -14.74 8.01
C GLY A 241 8.12 -13.65 6.95
N PRO A 242 8.65 -12.46 7.28
CA PRO A 242 8.49 -11.26 6.44
C PRO A 242 9.12 -11.41 5.05
N ALA A 243 10.24 -12.12 4.93
CA ALA A 243 10.95 -12.25 3.66
C ALA A 243 10.14 -13.00 2.59
N ARG A 244 9.42 -14.08 2.98
CA ARG A 244 8.59 -14.85 2.04
C ARG A 244 7.29 -14.11 1.71
N ALA A 245 6.65 -13.50 2.71
CA ALA A 245 5.44 -12.72 2.51
C ALA A 245 5.67 -11.52 1.58
N THR A 246 6.73 -10.74 1.81
CA THR A 246 7.10 -9.61 0.95
C THR A 246 7.45 -10.05 -0.48
N LEU A 247 8.05 -11.24 -0.62
CA LEU A 247 8.34 -11.81 -1.93
C LEU A 247 7.06 -12.02 -2.76
N ALA A 248 6.02 -12.57 -2.11
CA ALA A 248 4.73 -12.77 -2.75
C ALA A 248 4.05 -11.42 -3.07
N ALA A 249 4.14 -10.43 -2.18
CA ALA A 249 3.56 -9.09 -2.37
C ALA A 249 4.14 -8.34 -3.59
N ASN A 250 5.33 -8.70 -4.07
CA ASN A 250 5.90 -8.12 -5.30
C ASN A 250 5.09 -8.44 -6.57
N LEU A 251 4.13 -9.35 -6.51
CA LEU A 251 3.18 -9.60 -7.60
C LEU A 251 2.09 -8.54 -7.67
N GLN A 252 1.80 -7.87 -6.57
CA GLN A 252 0.71 -6.89 -6.44
C GLN A 252 0.74 -5.78 -7.51
N PRO A 253 1.85 -5.10 -7.80
CA PRO A 253 1.88 -4.00 -8.78
C PRO A 253 1.44 -4.44 -10.18
N PHE A 254 1.91 -5.59 -10.63
CA PHE A 254 1.59 -6.13 -11.94
C PHE A 254 0.14 -6.61 -12.04
N LEU A 255 -0.35 -7.25 -10.97
CA LEU A 255 -1.74 -7.67 -10.90
C LEU A 255 -2.68 -6.45 -10.83
N ALA A 256 -2.30 -5.38 -10.12
CA ALA A 256 -3.07 -4.15 -10.05
C ALA A 256 -3.17 -3.47 -11.42
N ALA A 257 -2.05 -3.36 -12.16
CA ALA A 257 -2.05 -2.81 -13.52
C ALA A 257 -2.92 -3.66 -14.47
N ALA A 258 -2.78 -4.99 -14.42
CA ALA A 258 -3.59 -5.89 -15.24
C ALA A 258 -5.09 -5.76 -14.94
N LEU A 259 -5.47 -5.69 -13.65
CA LEU A 259 -6.87 -5.51 -13.24
C LEU A 259 -7.44 -4.17 -13.67
N ALA A 260 -6.65 -3.09 -13.60
CA ALA A 260 -7.08 -1.76 -14.05
C ALA A 260 -7.33 -1.74 -15.57
N VAL A 261 -6.43 -2.33 -16.36
CA VAL A 261 -6.62 -2.47 -17.80
C VAL A 261 -7.90 -3.26 -18.13
N VAL A 262 -8.13 -4.39 -17.44
CA VAL A 262 -9.28 -5.26 -17.74
C VAL A 262 -10.59 -4.68 -17.23
N LEU A 263 -10.61 -4.14 -16.00
CA LEU A 263 -11.86 -3.73 -15.33
C LEU A 263 -12.25 -2.28 -15.59
N LEU A 264 -11.28 -1.40 -15.80
CA LEU A 264 -11.53 0.02 -16.09
C LEU A 264 -11.31 0.36 -17.57
N SER A 265 -10.96 -0.62 -18.41
CA SER A 265 -10.58 -0.41 -19.82
C SER A 265 -9.46 0.64 -19.97
N GLU A 266 -8.58 0.73 -18.98
CA GLU A 266 -7.39 1.61 -19.06
C GLU A 266 -6.46 1.11 -20.15
N THR A 267 -5.82 2.04 -20.87
CA THR A 267 -4.81 1.72 -21.87
C THR A 267 -3.43 2.09 -21.32
N LEU A 268 -2.47 1.18 -21.47
CA LEU A 268 -1.08 1.45 -21.17
C LEU A 268 -0.32 1.73 -22.47
N ALA A 269 0.39 2.85 -22.51
CA ALA A 269 1.31 3.14 -23.59
C ALA A 269 2.47 2.13 -23.59
N PRO A 270 3.05 1.79 -24.75
CA PRO A 270 4.19 0.86 -24.81
C PRO A 270 5.37 1.27 -23.93
N ILE A 271 5.61 2.57 -23.76
CA ILE A 271 6.65 3.12 -22.88
C ILE A 271 6.34 2.86 -21.38
N GLU A 272 5.06 2.88 -20.98
CA GLU A 272 4.62 2.56 -19.60
C GLU A 272 4.81 1.06 -19.31
N ILE A 273 4.51 0.21 -20.30
CA ILE A 273 4.77 -1.23 -20.22
C ILE A 273 6.27 -1.50 -20.08
N ALA A 274 7.10 -0.85 -20.90
CA ALA A 274 8.56 -0.95 -20.81
C ALA A 274 9.06 -0.48 -19.43
N GLY A 275 8.51 0.64 -18.91
CA GLY A 275 8.79 1.14 -17.59
C GLY A 275 8.43 0.13 -16.48
N GLY A 276 7.25 -0.48 -16.56
CA GLY A 276 6.82 -1.53 -15.65
C GLY A 276 7.74 -2.75 -15.65
N ILE A 277 8.17 -3.20 -16.83
CA ILE A 277 9.15 -4.29 -16.98
C ILE A 277 10.48 -3.92 -16.33
N LEU A 278 10.97 -2.69 -16.52
CA LEU A 278 12.22 -2.21 -15.90
C LEU A 278 12.10 -2.12 -14.37
N ILE A 279 10.96 -1.68 -13.83
CA ILE A 279 10.70 -1.69 -12.39
C ILE A 279 10.82 -3.12 -11.87
N GLY A 280 10.14 -4.07 -12.51
CA GLY A 280 10.20 -5.48 -12.13
C GLY A 280 11.61 -6.08 -12.21
N ALA A 281 12.33 -5.81 -13.30
CA ALA A 281 13.71 -6.24 -13.49
C ALA A 281 14.64 -5.64 -12.42
N GLY A 282 14.49 -4.35 -12.13
CA GLY A 282 15.25 -3.68 -11.08
C GLY A 282 15.03 -4.28 -9.69
N ILE A 283 13.78 -4.62 -9.34
CA ILE A 283 13.46 -5.34 -8.10
C ILE A 283 14.16 -6.71 -8.06
N LEU A 284 14.14 -7.45 -9.17
CA LEU A 284 14.79 -8.76 -9.26
C LEU A 284 16.32 -8.66 -9.09
N VAL A 285 16.95 -7.65 -9.71
CA VAL A 285 18.40 -7.38 -9.59
C VAL A 285 18.74 -6.95 -8.15
N ALA A 286 17.93 -6.09 -7.54
CA ALA A 286 18.14 -5.58 -6.18
C ALA A 286 18.03 -6.66 -5.10
N ARG A 287 17.37 -7.79 -5.36
CA ARG A 287 17.17 -8.87 -4.39
C ARG A 287 18.49 -9.39 -3.84
N ARG A 288 18.54 -9.53 -2.51
CA ARG A 288 19.64 -10.27 -1.84
C ARG A 288 19.55 -11.76 -2.22
N ARG A 289 20.60 -12.34 -2.83
CA ARG A 289 20.84 -13.78 -2.66
C ARG A 289 21.21 -14.00 -1.19
N ARG A 290 20.41 -14.72 -0.43
CA ARG A 290 20.86 -15.29 0.83
C ARG A 290 22.03 -16.22 0.47
N VAL A 291 23.24 -15.86 0.89
CA VAL A 291 24.32 -16.84 1.04
C VAL A 291 23.83 -17.72 2.18
N SER A 292 23.48 -18.96 1.88
CA SER A 292 23.27 -19.99 2.90
C SER A 292 24.55 -20.02 3.71
N ALA A 293 24.45 -19.80 5.03
CA ALA A 293 25.59 -20.07 5.91
C ALA A 293 26.02 -21.51 5.67
N PRO A 294 27.31 -21.80 5.53
CA PRO A 294 27.79 -23.18 5.45
C PRO A 294 27.30 -23.92 6.70
N PRO A 295 26.94 -25.22 6.57
CA PRO A 295 26.61 -26.02 7.73
C PRO A 295 27.81 -25.93 8.72
N SER A 296 27.51 -25.59 9.97
CA SER A 296 28.49 -25.70 11.06
C SER A 296 28.91 -27.16 11.16
N GLU A 297 30.16 -27.46 10.86
CA GLU A 297 30.82 -28.76 11.14
C GLU A 297 30.84 -29.01 12.63
#